data_680632758343dca56dfd00ce412b54e6
#
_entry.id   680632758343dca56dfd00ce412b54e6
#
_cell.length_a   1.000
_cell.length_b   1.000
_cell.length_c   1.000
_cell.angle_alpha   90.00
_cell.angle_beta   90.00
_cell.angle_gamma   90.00
#
_symmetry.space_group_name_H-M   'P 1'
#
loop_
_entity.id
_entity.type
_entity.pdbx_description
1 polymer ?
#
loop_
_entity_poly.entity_id
_entity_poly.type
_entity_poly.pdbx_seq_one_letter_code
_entity_poly.pdbx_strand_id
1 'polypeptide(L)'
;MPAKVDTYLALARETAQVLAGSAGAWTAFLDTASRLYKYPFHDQLMIHAQRPGATACASYEVWNDTMRRYVRRGAKGIALVDNSGDAPRLRYVFDIADTGTRRSSRPFSPWQIDTGNIEAVSSALEDSFGAERGVSLASQLEAAAALLVDEYWMGNSRDILDIVDGSSLEEYDDFNIGVSFRNAATVSIAHTLLRRCGFEPENYLEPQDYEAVFEWETPEAVTALGTAVSEISGIVLRQIERTVRREERSRTHGTELYDEGRSIAARAEPARDGANRPLREDAPEVSAGAQAHTVEPDGTERDAVAAPARDRGSSAEPHRPDAAEAGGGSGRDGGTESSRPDEVDGTYQQLQGPGRRSSSERIDLQLNLFDEAEDLSLIHISEPTRPY
;
A
#
# COMPACT_ATOMS: atom_id res chain seq x y z
N MET A 1 -27.86 -9.74 20.71
CA MET A 1 -26.72 -9.94 19.79
C MET A 1 -25.80 -8.77 20.01
N PRO A 2 -24.51 -8.96 20.23
CA PRO A 2 -23.59 -7.85 20.28
C PRO A 2 -23.77 -7.01 19.02
N ALA A 3 -23.67 -5.70 19.16
CA ALA A 3 -23.74 -4.83 17.99
C ALA A 3 -22.65 -5.29 17.01
N LYS A 4 -22.88 -5.19 15.71
CA LYS A 4 -21.87 -5.58 14.70
C LYS A 4 -20.52 -4.88 14.95
N VAL A 5 -20.54 -3.66 15.49
CA VAL A 5 -19.36 -2.90 15.87
C VAL A 5 -18.53 -3.66 16.90
N ASP A 6 -19.17 -4.22 17.96
CA ASP A 6 -18.45 -4.96 19.01
C ASP A 6 -17.71 -6.17 18.45
N THR A 7 -18.30 -6.84 17.45
CA THR A 7 -17.62 -7.97 16.78
C THR A 7 -16.34 -7.53 16.08
N TYR A 8 -16.34 -6.37 15.42
CA TYR A 8 -15.14 -5.86 14.74
C TYR A 8 -14.11 -5.27 15.71
N LEU A 9 -14.56 -4.71 16.82
CA LEU A 9 -13.66 -4.28 17.89
C LEU A 9 -12.97 -5.48 18.57
N ALA A 10 -13.71 -6.58 18.80
CA ALA A 10 -13.12 -7.83 19.27
C ALA A 10 -12.09 -8.38 18.26
N LEU A 11 -12.41 -8.37 16.95
CA LEU A 11 -11.47 -8.78 15.91
C LEU A 11 -10.18 -7.94 15.92
N ALA A 12 -10.30 -6.61 16.13
CA ALA A 12 -9.14 -5.74 16.21
C ALA A 12 -8.23 -6.11 17.40
N ARG A 13 -8.82 -6.36 18.58
CA ARG A 13 -8.07 -6.79 19.78
C ARG A 13 -7.39 -8.13 19.60
N GLU A 14 -8.11 -9.12 19.08
CA GLU A 14 -7.55 -10.44 18.79
C GLU A 14 -6.40 -10.35 17.81
N THR A 15 -6.53 -9.52 16.77
CA THR A 15 -5.47 -9.32 15.80
C THR A 15 -4.26 -8.64 16.44
N ALA A 16 -4.45 -7.59 17.23
CA ALA A 16 -3.37 -6.92 17.96
C ALA A 16 -2.60 -7.92 18.85
N GLN A 17 -3.32 -8.81 19.55
CA GLN A 17 -2.71 -9.84 20.38
C GLN A 17 -1.89 -10.85 19.57
N VAL A 18 -2.37 -11.24 18.39
CA VAL A 18 -1.62 -12.13 17.49
C VAL A 18 -0.34 -11.45 16.99
N LEU A 19 -0.41 -10.16 16.67
CA LEU A 19 0.75 -9.38 16.24
C LEU A 19 1.82 -9.26 17.33
N ALA A 20 1.40 -9.07 18.58
CA ALA A 20 2.27 -8.98 19.73
C ALA A 20 3.01 -10.29 20.04
N GLY A 21 2.46 -11.45 19.64
CA GLY A 21 3.00 -12.76 19.98
C GLY A 21 3.84 -13.43 18.89
N SER A 22 4.05 -12.84 17.71
CA SER A 22 4.68 -13.55 16.59
C SER A 22 5.42 -12.64 15.61
N ALA A 23 6.72 -12.87 15.43
CA ALA A 23 7.55 -12.16 14.42
C ALA A 23 6.95 -12.28 13.03
N GLY A 24 6.53 -13.46 12.62
CA GLY A 24 5.93 -13.68 11.32
C GLY A 24 4.59 -12.96 11.14
N ALA A 25 3.78 -12.84 12.20
CA ALA A 25 2.54 -12.07 12.16
C ALA A 25 2.83 -10.57 12.06
N TRP A 26 3.80 -10.07 12.84
CA TRP A 26 4.18 -8.66 12.82
C TRP A 26 4.73 -8.25 11.45
N THR A 27 5.70 -8.96 10.89
CA THR A 27 6.28 -8.66 9.58
C THR A 27 5.24 -8.76 8.46
N ALA A 28 4.33 -9.75 8.49
CA ALA A 28 3.21 -9.85 7.54
C ALA A 28 2.24 -8.65 7.66
N PHE A 29 2.04 -8.13 8.87
CA PHE A 29 1.30 -6.89 9.08
C PHE A 29 2.04 -5.69 8.50
N LEU A 30 3.35 -5.55 8.74
CA LEU A 30 4.17 -4.46 8.19
C LEU A 30 4.15 -4.46 6.64
N ASP A 31 4.13 -5.64 6.02
CA ASP A 31 3.94 -5.76 4.57
C ASP A 31 2.58 -5.21 4.10
N THR A 32 1.53 -5.43 4.89
CA THR A 32 0.21 -4.84 4.60
C THR A 32 0.22 -3.33 4.84
N ALA A 33 0.81 -2.88 5.95
CA ALA A 33 0.92 -1.47 6.31
C ALA A 33 1.71 -0.67 5.26
N SER A 34 2.77 -1.26 4.68
CA SER A 34 3.58 -0.64 3.64
C SER A 34 2.75 -0.25 2.39
N ARG A 35 1.79 -1.08 2.01
CA ARG A 35 0.86 -0.80 0.91
C ARG A 35 -0.23 0.19 1.28
N LEU A 36 -0.60 0.21 2.57
CA LEU A 36 -1.71 0.97 3.12
C LEU A 36 -1.25 2.15 4.00
N TYR A 37 -0.04 2.66 3.80
CA TYR A 37 0.63 3.68 4.63
C TYR A 37 -0.15 5.00 4.78
N LYS A 38 -1.18 5.22 3.97
CA LYS A 38 -2.10 6.38 4.08
C LYS A 38 -3.20 6.19 5.14
N TYR A 39 -3.42 4.95 5.58
CA TYR A 39 -4.37 4.64 6.65
C TYR A 39 -3.68 4.72 8.03
N PRO A 40 -4.39 5.14 9.08
CA PRO A 40 -3.89 5.04 10.45
C PRO A 40 -3.80 3.58 10.89
N PHE A 41 -2.99 3.30 11.91
CA PHE A 41 -2.73 1.94 12.39
C PHE A 41 -4.00 1.10 12.59
N HIS A 42 -5.01 1.66 13.28
CA HIS A 42 -6.25 0.94 13.55
C HIS A 42 -6.95 0.46 12.26
N ASP A 43 -6.99 1.29 11.23
CA ASP A 43 -7.57 0.90 9.93
C ASP A 43 -6.70 -0.12 9.20
N GLN A 44 -5.37 0.05 9.24
CA GLN A 44 -4.43 -0.93 8.69
C GLN A 44 -4.60 -2.30 9.35
N LEU A 45 -4.73 -2.33 10.68
CA LEU A 45 -4.98 -3.54 11.46
C LEU A 45 -6.29 -4.22 11.04
N MET A 46 -7.37 -3.43 10.93
CA MET A 46 -8.67 -3.94 10.51
C MET A 46 -8.67 -4.46 9.07
N ILE A 47 -7.95 -3.80 8.17
CA ILE A 47 -7.81 -4.28 6.78
C ILE A 47 -6.97 -5.56 6.78
N HIS A 48 -5.85 -5.60 7.51
CA HIS A 48 -5.00 -6.78 7.61
C HIS A 48 -5.77 -7.98 8.15
N ALA A 49 -6.52 -7.82 9.23
CA ALA A 49 -7.33 -8.88 9.84
C ALA A 49 -8.34 -9.52 8.87
N GLN A 50 -8.94 -8.72 8.00
CA GLN A 50 -9.98 -9.17 7.07
C GLN A 50 -9.42 -9.55 5.69
N ARG A 51 -8.30 -8.92 5.28
CA ARG A 51 -7.71 -9.10 3.96
C ARG A 51 -6.22 -8.75 3.94
N PRO A 52 -5.33 -9.63 4.41
CA PRO A 52 -3.88 -9.36 4.47
C PRO A 52 -3.25 -9.01 3.12
N GLY A 53 -3.82 -9.51 2.01
CA GLY A 53 -3.36 -9.23 0.66
C GLY A 53 -3.93 -7.97 0.01
N ALA A 54 -4.59 -7.09 0.77
CA ALA A 54 -5.11 -5.83 0.24
C ALA A 54 -3.97 -4.94 -0.30
N THR A 55 -4.23 -4.29 -1.44
CA THR A 55 -3.23 -3.47 -2.14
C THR A 55 -3.58 -2.00 -2.17
N ALA A 56 -4.84 -1.65 -2.43
CA ALA A 56 -5.32 -0.28 -2.43
C ALA A 56 -6.81 -0.27 -2.07
N CYS A 57 -7.12 0.26 -0.91
CA CYS A 57 -8.48 0.32 -0.40
C CYS A 57 -9.03 1.74 -0.46
N ALA A 58 -10.31 1.84 -0.84
CA ALA A 58 -11.05 3.11 -0.79
C ALA A 58 -12.55 2.86 -0.60
N SER A 59 -13.29 3.91 -0.25
CA SER A 59 -14.74 3.84 -0.14
C SER A 59 -15.41 3.57 -1.50
N TYR A 60 -16.68 3.18 -1.46
CA TYR A 60 -17.47 2.95 -2.66
C TYR A 60 -17.54 4.21 -3.54
N GLU A 61 -17.74 5.36 -2.91
CA GLU A 61 -17.84 6.67 -3.57
C GLU A 61 -16.53 7.03 -4.28
N VAL A 62 -15.38 6.87 -3.62
CA VAL A 62 -14.07 7.13 -4.23
C VAL A 62 -13.87 6.25 -5.47
N TRP A 63 -14.20 4.96 -5.39
CA TRP A 63 -14.08 4.09 -6.55
C TRP A 63 -14.99 4.48 -7.71
N ASN A 64 -16.28 4.80 -7.44
CA ASN A 64 -17.24 5.09 -8.50
C ASN A 64 -17.12 6.51 -9.05
N ASP A 65 -16.97 7.50 -8.20
CA ASP A 65 -17.10 8.91 -8.57
C ASP A 65 -15.73 9.51 -8.94
N THR A 66 -14.70 9.27 -8.11
CA THR A 66 -13.36 9.81 -8.35
C THR A 66 -12.60 8.97 -9.37
N MET A 67 -12.50 7.65 -9.14
CA MET A 67 -11.73 6.74 -10.00
C MET A 67 -12.54 6.23 -11.21
N ARG A 68 -13.84 6.47 -11.24
CA ARG A 68 -14.77 6.01 -12.30
C ARG A 68 -14.67 4.50 -12.56
N ARG A 69 -14.31 3.76 -11.52
CA ARG A 69 -14.32 2.30 -11.46
C ARG A 69 -15.63 1.85 -10.80
N TYR A 70 -16.03 0.62 -11.00
CA TYR A 70 -17.19 0.09 -10.30
C TYR A 70 -16.78 -1.04 -9.35
N VAL A 71 -17.36 -1.07 -8.17
CA VAL A 71 -17.23 -2.21 -7.26
C VAL A 71 -18.05 -3.37 -7.83
N ARG A 72 -17.43 -4.53 -7.97
CA ARG A 72 -18.08 -5.72 -8.56
C ARG A 72 -19.22 -6.20 -7.69
N ARG A 73 -20.27 -6.67 -8.33
CA ARG A 73 -21.42 -7.27 -7.62
C ARG A 73 -20.96 -8.48 -6.80
N GLY A 74 -21.34 -8.50 -5.51
CA GLY A 74 -20.95 -9.57 -4.58
C GLY A 74 -19.60 -9.35 -3.89
N ALA A 75 -18.87 -8.27 -4.21
CA ALA A 75 -17.70 -7.88 -3.45
C ALA A 75 -18.08 -7.63 -1.99
N LYS A 76 -17.26 -8.15 -1.07
CA LYS A 76 -17.44 -7.93 0.37
C LYS A 76 -16.58 -6.74 0.80
N GLY A 77 -17.26 -5.70 1.32
CA GLY A 77 -16.55 -4.56 1.91
C GLY A 77 -15.78 -4.96 3.16
N ILE A 78 -14.60 -4.39 3.29
CA ILE A 78 -13.78 -4.49 4.50
C ILE A 78 -14.36 -3.48 5.49
N ALA A 79 -14.76 -3.95 6.68
CA ALA A 79 -15.36 -3.11 7.70
C ALA A 79 -14.27 -2.38 8.50
N LEU A 80 -14.40 -1.09 8.64
CA LEU A 80 -13.58 -0.23 9.50
C LEU A 80 -14.48 0.41 10.55
N VAL A 81 -13.93 0.70 11.74
CA VAL A 81 -14.66 1.37 12.80
C VAL A 81 -14.41 2.87 12.69
N ASP A 82 -15.47 3.63 12.55
CA ASP A 82 -15.44 5.10 12.55
C ASP A 82 -15.94 5.62 13.89
N ASN A 83 -15.03 6.23 14.65
CA ASN A 83 -15.26 6.83 15.96
C ASN A 83 -15.45 8.36 15.89
N SER A 84 -15.65 8.93 14.71
CA SER A 84 -15.75 10.40 14.55
C SER A 84 -17.07 10.99 15.03
N GLY A 85 -18.11 10.16 15.28
CA GLY A 85 -19.43 10.59 15.77
C GLY A 85 -19.63 10.30 17.26
N ASP A 86 -20.86 10.55 17.74
CA ASP A 86 -21.24 10.34 19.16
C ASP A 86 -21.20 8.85 19.58
N ALA A 87 -21.27 7.94 18.61
CA ALA A 87 -21.16 6.51 18.81
C ALA A 87 -20.36 5.85 17.66
N PRO A 88 -19.59 4.79 17.98
CA PRO A 88 -18.85 4.05 16.98
C PRO A 88 -19.77 3.46 15.92
N ARG A 89 -19.41 3.59 14.66
CA ARG A 89 -20.14 3.04 13.51
C ARG A 89 -19.22 2.33 12.53
N LEU A 90 -19.78 1.46 11.69
CA LEU A 90 -19.00 0.82 10.64
C LEU A 90 -19.05 1.65 9.37
N ARG A 91 -17.87 1.81 8.76
CA ARG A 91 -17.70 2.24 7.38
C ARG A 91 -17.04 1.12 6.58
N TYR A 92 -17.24 1.10 5.27
CA TYR A 92 -16.74 0.02 4.44
C TYR A 92 -15.82 0.56 3.35
N VAL A 93 -14.70 -0.13 3.16
CA VAL A 93 -13.80 0.10 2.04
C VAL A 93 -13.69 -1.16 1.18
N PHE A 94 -13.28 -1.00 -0.07
CA PHE A 94 -13.12 -2.07 -1.04
C PHE A 94 -11.70 -2.00 -1.60
N ASP A 95 -11.06 -3.16 -1.75
CA ASP A 95 -9.78 -3.24 -2.42
C ASP A 95 -9.92 -3.07 -3.93
N ILE A 96 -8.90 -2.55 -4.60
CA ILE A 96 -8.88 -2.39 -6.05
C ILE A 96 -9.18 -3.69 -6.80
N ALA A 97 -8.77 -4.83 -6.24
CA ALA A 97 -9.05 -6.15 -6.81
C ALA A 97 -10.54 -6.48 -6.84
N ASP A 98 -11.37 -5.81 -6.02
CA ASP A 98 -12.82 -5.94 -6.03
C ASP A 98 -13.49 -5.02 -7.05
N THR A 99 -12.73 -4.21 -7.77
CA THR A 99 -13.26 -3.25 -8.71
C THR A 99 -13.09 -3.70 -10.16
N GLY A 100 -13.94 -3.17 -11.05
CA GLY A 100 -13.80 -3.31 -12.49
C GLY A 100 -13.64 -1.96 -13.16
N THR A 101 -13.06 -1.95 -14.37
CA THR A 101 -12.82 -0.75 -15.16
C THR A 101 -13.98 -0.45 -16.11
N ARG A 102 -14.23 0.83 -16.36
CA ARG A 102 -15.06 1.38 -17.44
C ARG A 102 -14.14 2.07 -18.44
N ARG A 103 -14.66 2.45 -19.60
CA ARG A 103 -13.91 3.20 -20.62
C ARG A 103 -13.34 4.53 -20.08
N SER A 104 -14.04 5.13 -19.11
CA SER A 104 -13.67 6.39 -18.46
C SER A 104 -12.91 6.21 -17.15
N SER A 105 -12.55 4.98 -16.78
CA SER A 105 -11.84 4.73 -15.53
C SER A 105 -10.46 5.37 -15.56
N ARG A 106 -10.12 6.02 -14.44
CA ARG A 106 -8.76 6.52 -14.23
C ARG A 106 -7.81 5.35 -14.00
N PRO A 107 -6.62 5.37 -14.59
CA PRO A 107 -5.61 4.36 -14.32
C PRO A 107 -5.16 4.48 -12.86
N PHE A 108 -4.93 3.35 -12.23
CA PHE A 108 -4.30 3.28 -10.92
C PHE A 108 -2.95 2.60 -11.09
N SER A 109 -1.89 3.34 -10.80
CA SER A 109 -0.52 2.84 -10.80
C SER A 109 0.14 3.25 -9.48
N PRO A 110 0.51 2.29 -8.62
CA PRO A 110 1.34 2.59 -7.46
C PRO A 110 2.65 3.23 -7.93
N TRP A 111 3.07 4.28 -7.24
CA TRP A 111 4.38 4.87 -7.52
C TRP A 111 5.51 3.87 -7.25
N GLN A 112 6.59 4.01 -7.96
CA GLN A 112 7.78 3.16 -7.86
C GLN A 112 9.04 4.03 -7.88
N ILE A 113 10.07 3.58 -7.16
CA ILE A 113 11.39 4.17 -7.25
C ILE A 113 12.10 3.56 -8.45
N ASP A 114 12.64 4.43 -9.30
CA ASP A 114 13.42 4.08 -10.49
C ASP A 114 14.69 4.94 -10.59
N THR A 115 15.55 4.64 -11.54
CA THR A 115 16.79 5.39 -11.78
C THR A 115 16.58 6.86 -12.10
N GLY A 116 15.38 7.25 -12.54
CA GLY A 116 15.06 8.62 -12.90
C GLY A 116 14.54 9.46 -11.74
N ASN A 117 14.17 8.85 -10.61
CA ASN A 117 13.65 9.57 -9.44
C ASN A 117 14.42 9.34 -8.14
N ILE A 118 15.29 8.33 -8.08
CA ILE A 118 16.02 7.94 -6.88
C ILE A 118 16.84 9.09 -6.28
N GLU A 119 17.50 9.89 -7.11
CA GLU A 119 18.32 11.03 -6.66
C GLU A 119 17.45 12.14 -6.05
N ALA A 120 16.31 12.44 -6.67
CA ALA A 120 15.35 13.40 -6.13
C ALA A 120 14.73 12.94 -4.81
N VAL A 121 14.46 11.62 -4.68
CA VAL A 121 13.96 11.01 -3.44
C VAL A 121 15.02 11.11 -2.35
N SER A 122 16.27 10.78 -2.63
CA SER A 122 17.39 10.88 -1.69
C SER A 122 17.57 12.32 -1.19
N SER A 123 17.52 13.31 -2.11
CA SER A 123 17.56 14.73 -1.74
C SER A 123 16.38 15.13 -0.84
N ALA A 124 15.17 14.68 -1.18
CA ALA A 124 13.98 15.02 -0.41
C ALA A 124 13.98 14.42 1.01
N LEU A 125 14.58 13.25 1.21
CA LEU A 125 14.76 12.65 2.54
C LEU A 125 15.76 13.45 3.39
N GLU A 126 16.87 13.90 2.79
CA GLU A 126 17.84 14.76 3.45
C GLU A 126 17.23 16.11 3.83
N ASP A 127 16.57 16.79 2.87
CA ASP A 127 15.98 18.12 3.05
C ASP A 127 14.82 18.13 4.05
N SER A 128 14.01 17.07 4.07
CA SER A 128 12.78 17.04 4.87
C SER A 128 12.95 16.44 6.25
N PHE A 129 13.90 15.51 6.42
CA PHE A 129 14.06 14.71 7.65
C PHE A 129 15.48 14.72 8.21
N GLY A 130 16.44 15.40 7.55
CA GLY A 130 17.84 15.40 7.98
C GLY A 130 18.55 14.06 7.79
N ALA A 131 17.94 13.12 7.06
CA ALA A 131 18.54 11.83 6.78
C ALA A 131 19.65 12.01 5.73
N GLU A 132 20.89 12.06 6.17
CA GLU A 132 22.04 12.24 5.30
C GLU A 132 22.11 11.15 4.22
N ARG A 133 22.61 11.52 3.04
CA ARG A 133 22.82 10.58 1.94
C ARG A 133 23.86 9.55 2.33
N GLY A 134 23.40 8.32 2.46
CA GLY A 134 24.24 7.17 2.78
C GLY A 134 24.85 6.50 1.56
N VAL A 135 25.38 5.30 1.77
CA VAL A 135 25.91 4.43 0.71
C VAL A 135 24.81 3.98 -0.26
N SER A 136 23.56 3.91 0.22
CA SER A 136 22.39 3.50 -0.57
C SER A 136 21.13 4.20 -0.07
N LEU A 137 20.09 4.21 -0.91
CA LEU A 137 18.77 4.69 -0.48
C LEU A 137 18.23 3.84 0.69
N ALA A 138 18.51 2.53 0.72
CA ALA A 138 18.07 1.67 1.81
C ALA A 138 18.66 2.13 3.16
N SER A 139 19.97 2.38 3.23
CA SER A 139 20.60 2.88 4.45
C SER A 139 20.12 4.29 4.85
N GLN A 140 19.74 5.11 3.88
CA GLN A 140 19.13 6.42 4.15
C GLN A 140 17.70 6.29 4.72
N LEU A 141 16.91 5.32 4.27
CA LEU A 141 15.59 5.02 4.83
C LEU A 141 15.68 4.52 6.28
N GLU A 142 16.68 3.69 6.59
CA GLU A 142 16.94 3.23 7.96
C GLU A 142 17.35 4.41 8.86
N ALA A 143 18.25 5.28 8.38
CA ALA A 143 18.64 6.48 9.11
C ALA A 143 17.45 7.43 9.36
N ALA A 144 16.59 7.63 8.36
CA ALA A 144 15.37 8.41 8.51
C ALA A 144 14.42 7.82 9.57
N ALA A 145 14.28 6.49 9.60
CA ALA A 145 13.49 5.80 10.61
C ALA A 145 14.01 6.09 12.02
N ALA A 146 15.30 5.93 12.25
CA ALA A 146 15.93 6.16 13.56
C ALA A 146 15.77 7.61 14.04
N LEU A 147 16.03 8.60 13.17
CA LEU A 147 15.92 10.03 13.50
C LEU A 147 14.47 10.40 13.90
N LEU A 148 13.48 9.93 13.13
CA LEU A 148 12.09 10.26 13.38
C LEU A 148 11.51 9.52 14.59
N VAL A 149 12.01 8.35 14.92
CA VAL A 149 11.65 7.63 16.15
C VAL A 149 12.15 8.38 17.38
N ASP A 150 13.37 8.92 17.34
CA ASP A 150 13.89 9.75 18.43
C ASP A 150 13.05 11.01 18.65
N GLU A 151 12.66 11.69 17.58
CA GLU A 151 11.77 12.85 17.64
C GLU A 151 10.39 12.47 18.18
N TYR A 152 9.82 11.35 17.72
CA TYR A 152 8.54 10.84 18.18
C TYR A 152 8.57 10.52 19.69
N TRP A 153 9.61 9.85 20.15
CA TRP A 153 9.80 9.54 21.57
C TRP A 153 9.86 10.80 22.43
N MET A 154 10.62 11.81 21.99
CA MET A 154 10.71 13.09 22.74
C MET A 154 9.36 13.76 22.91
N GLY A 155 8.46 13.62 21.93
CA GLY A 155 7.12 14.21 21.96
C GLY A 155 6.06 13.38 22.69
N ASN A 156 6.22 12.05 22.77
CA ASN A 156 5.16 11.12 23.19
C ASN A 156 5.56 10.19 24.34
N SER A 157 6.77 10.31 24.88
CA SER A 157 7.31 9.38 25.88
C SER A 157 6.40 9.21 27.10
N ARG A 158 5.80 10.28 27.61
CA ARG A 158 4.92 10.21 28.76
C ARG A 158 3.69 9.32 28.53
N ASP A 159 3.03 9.52 27.39
CA ASP A 159 1.83 8.75 27.03
C ASP A 159 2.18 7.28 26.77
N ILE A 160 3.38 7.02 26.24
CA ILE A 160 3.88 5.67 26.01
C ILE A 160 4.20 4.98 27.35
N LEU A 161 4.85 5.68 28.29
CA LEU A 161 5.16 5.15 29.62
C LEU A 161 3.90 4.80 30.40
N ASP A 162 2.83 5.58 30.25
CA ASP A 162 1.54 5.33 30.93
C ASP A 162 0.81 4.05 30.34
N ILE A 163 1.23 3.54 29.17
CA ILE A 163 0.59 2.41 28.48
C ILE A 163 1.27 1.07 28.80
N VAL A 164 2.50 1.08 29.27
CA VAL A 164 3.28 -0.17 29.48
C VAL A 164 2.87 -0.96 30.72
N ASP A 165 2.01 -0.41 31.58
CA ASP A 165 1.47 -1.09 32.75
C ASP A 165 0.84 -2.44 32.37
N GLY A 166 1.18 -3.51 33.08
CA GLY A 166 0.72 -4.86 32.84
C GLY A 166 1.43 -5.60 31.69
N SER A 167 2.45 -4.99 31.07
CA SER A 167 3.35 -5.65 30.14
C SER A 167 4.66 -6.07 30.82
N SER A 168 5.51 -6.84 30.13
CA SER A 168 6.86 -7.18 30.63
C SER A 168 7.75 -5.93 30.80
N LEU A 169 7.39 -4.82 30.16
CA LEU A 169 8.10 -3.54 30.27
C LEU A 169 7.84 -2.80 31.61
N GLU A 170 6.81 -3.18 32.37
CA GLU A 170 6.50 -2.55 33.69
C GLU A 170 7.67 -2.66 34.68
N GLU A 171 8.50 -3.71 34.56
CA GLU A 171 9.67 -3.91 35.42
C GLU A 171 10.87 -3.06 35.00
N TYR A 172 10.83 -2.38 33.84
CA TYR A 172 11.93 -1.56 33.32
C TYR A 172 11.81 -0.11 33.83
N ASP A 173 12.95 0.58 33.90
CA ASP A 173 12.95 2.02 34.10
C ASP A 173 12.63 2.77 32.78
N ASP A 174 12.25 4.03 32.90
CA ASP A 174 11.87 4.89 31.77
C ASP A 174 12.95 4.92 30.66
N PHE A 175 14.22 4.82 31.01
CA PHE A 175 15.30 4.81 30.07
C PHE A 175 15.29 3.52 29.23
N ASN A 176 15.19 2.36 29.87
CA ASN A 176 15.15 1.07 29.21
C ASN A 176 13.89 0.85 28.39
N ILE A 177 12.72 1.35 28.88
CA ILE A 177 11.50 1.40 28.07
C ILE A 177 11.72 2.23 26.81
N GLY A 178 12.39 3.39 26.94
CA GLY A 178 12.74 4.24 25.81
C GLY A 178 13.69 3.59 24.81
N VAL A 179 14.63 2.74 25.26
CA VAL A 179 15.53 1.96 24.39
C VAL A 179 14.73 0.89 23.65
N SER A 180 13.88 0.13 24.37
CA SER A 180 13.01 -0.88 23.77
C SER A 180 12.11 -0.29 22.71
N PHE A 181 11.45 0.85 23.02
CA PHE A 181 10.60 1.54 22.06
C PHE A 181 11.34 1.93 20.77
N ARG A 182 12.52 2.55 20.92
CA ARG A 182 13.31 2.99 19.77
C ARG A 182 13.72 1.81 18.90
N ASN A 183 14.17 0.72 19.48
CA ASN A 183 14.55 -0.47 18.74
C ASN A 183 13.35 -1.06 17.99
N ALA A 184 12.24 -1.30 18.69
CA ALA A 184 11.03 -1.87 18.11
C ALA A 184 10.42 -0.99 17.00
N ALA A 185 10.35 0.33 17.23
CA ALA A 185 9.78 1.26 16.27
C ALA A 185 10.69 1.44 15.05
N THR A 186 12.00 1.61 15.26
CA THR A 186 12.97 1.82 14.15
C THR A 186 12.97 0.66 13.18
N VAL A 187 13.10 -0.59 13.67
CA VAL A 187 13.09 -1.77 12.80
C VAL A 187 11.77 -1.91 12.03
N SER A 188 10.65 -1.64 12.70
CA SER A 188 9.32 -1.74 12.08
C SER A 188 9.07 -0.69 11.01
N ILE A 189 9.52 0.55 11.25
CA ILE A 189 9.45 1.64 10.27
C ILE A 189 10.39 1.35 9.11
N ALA A 190 11.65 0.97 9.38
CA ALA A 190 12.62 0.61 8.34
C ALA A 190 12.05 -0.50 7.44
N HIS A 191 11.49 -1.58 8.02
CA HIS A 191 10.82 -2.62 7.25
C HIS A 191 9.72 -2.04 6.32
N THR A 192 8.83 -1.22 6.87
CA THR A 192 7.72 -0.63 6.13
C THR A 192 8.20 0.25 4.97
N LEU A 193 9.22 1.09 5.21
CA LEU A 193 9.80 1.96 4.21
C LEU A 193 10.51 1.16 3.11
N LEU A 194 11.38 0.21 3.49
CA LEU A 194 12.10 -0.66 2.57
C LEU A 194 11.12 -1.41 1.67
N ARG A 195 10.14 -2.11 2.24
CA ARG A 195 9.14 -2.88 1.49
C ARG A 195 8.37 -2.00 0.51
N ARG A 196 7.92 -0.80 0.94
CA ARG A 196 7.17 0.09 0.06
C ARG A 196 8.01 0.69 -1.06
N CYS A 197 9.29 0.91 -0.82
CA CYS A 197 10.26 1.42 -1.80
C CYS A 197 10.79 0.34 -2.75
N GLY A 198 10.34 -0.92 -2.62
CA GLY A 198 10.71 -2.02 -3.51
C GLY A 198 11.97 -2.78 -3.11
N PHE A 199 12.45 -2.58 -1.90
CA PHE A 199 13.51 -3.40 -1.31
C PHE A 199 12.91 -4.61 -0.59
N GLU A 200 13.67 -5.69 -0.49
CA GLU A 200 13.33 -6.84 0.36
C GLU A 200 13.93 -6.61 1.75
N PRO A 201 13.12 -6.38 2.80
CA PRO A 201 13.63 -6.05 4.14
C PRO A 201 14.58 -7.10 4.69
N GLU A 202 14.39 -8.37 4.33
CA GLU A 202 15.20 -9.50 4.76
C GLU A 202 16.67 -9.43 4.30
N ASN A 203 16.99 -8.54 3.35
CA ASN A 203 18.34 -8.26 2.92
C ASN A 203 19.05 -7.20 3.79
N TYR A 204 18.34 -6.53 4.68
CA TYR A 204 18.79 -5.40 5.48
C TYR A 204 18.55 -5.60 6.98
N LEU A 205 17.50 -6.34 7.33
CA LEU A 205 17.05 -6.56 8.70
C LEU A 205 17.05 -8.05 9.01
N GLU A 206 17.62 -8.42 10.13
CA GLU A 206 17.68 -9.79 10.59
C GLU A 206 16.55 -10.10 11.57
N PRO A 207 16.14 -11.39 11.75
CA PRO A 207 15.08 -11.75 12.67
C PRO A 207 15.28 -11.26 14.11
N GLN A 208 16.51 -11.18 14.57
CA GLN A 208 16.84 -10.68 15.91
C GLN A 208 16.58 -9.19 16.08
N ASP A 209 16.57 -8.39 15.01
CA ASP A 209 16.30 -6.96 15.09
C ASP A 209 14.86 -6.68 15.56
N TYR A 210 13.96 -7.66 15.40
CA TYR A 210 12.58 -7.56 15.83
C TYR A 210 12.33 -8.02 17.28
N GLU A 211 13.34 -8.48 18.02
CA GLU A 211 13.15 -9.02 19.38
C GLU A 211 12.50 -7.99 20.32
N ALA A 212 12.89 -6.74 20.23
CA ALA A 212 12.30 -5.67 21.03
C ALA A 212 10.79 -5.45 20.80
N VAL A 213 10.25 -5.86 19.65
CA VAL A 213 8.81 -5.75 19.36
C VAL A 213 7.99 -6.62 20.30
N PHE A 214 8.52 -7.78 20.74
CA PHE A 214 7.80 -8.72 21.57
C PHE A 214 7.73 -8.36 23.04
N GLU A 215 8.47 -7.32 23.44
CA GLU A 215 8.32 -6.73 24.76
C GLU A 215 7.04 -5.90 24.87
N TRP A 216 6.47 -5.46 23.71
CA TRP A 216 5.21 -4.70 23.57
C TRP A 216 4.03 -5.65 23.42
N GLU A 217 3.87 -6.59 24.36
CA GLU A 217 3.02 -7.78 24.25
C GLU A 217 1.54 -7.56 24.57
N THR A 218 1.18 -6.44 25.21
CA THR A 218 -0.22 -6.14 25.49
C THR A 218 -0.90 -5.49 24.28
N PRO A 219 -2.23 -5.63 24.11
CA PRO A 219 -2.97 -4.97 23.03
C PRO A 219 -2.78 -3.44 23.01
N GLU A 220 -2.67 -2.84 24.17
CA GLU A 220 -2.46 -1.40 24.37
C GLU A 220 -1.04 -1.01 23.93
N ALA A 221 -0.03 -1.76 24.38
CA ALA A 221 1.37 -1.50 24.06
C ALA A 221 1.65 -1.70 22.55
N VAL A 222 1.19 -2.81 21.95
CA VAL A 222 1.34 -3.02 20.51
C VAL A 222 0.56 -2.00 19.68
N THR A 223 -0.54 -1.46 20.21
CA THR A 223 -1.29 -0.38 19.55
C THR A 223 -0.51 0.92 19.58
N ALA A 224 0.14 1.26 20.69
CA ALA A 224 1.00 2.44 20.78
C ALA A 224 2.19 2.34 19.82
N LEU A 225 2.89 1.21 19.81
CA LEU A 225 3.98 0.93 18.88
C LEU A 225 3.52 1.01 17.42
N GLY A 226 2.43 0.33 17.07
CA GLY A 226 1.89 0.32 15.70
C GLY A 226 1.40 1.69 15.24
N THR A 227 0.89 2.53 16.16
CA THR A 227 0.49 3.90 15.87
C THR A 227 1.71 4.74 15.49
N ALA A 228 2.80 4.67 16.27
CA ALA A 228 4.05 5.35 15.94
C ALA A 228 4.60 4.89 14.58
N VAL A 229 4.63 3.58 14.33
CA VAL A 229 5.07 3.00 13.05
C VAL A 229 4.24 3.53 11.88
N SER A 230 2.92 3.55 12.01
CA SER A 230 2.02 4.00 10.96
C SER A 230 2.17 5.52 10.69
N GLU A 231 2.25 6.34 11.73
CA GLU A 231 2.37 7.79 11.61
C GLU A 231 3.69 8.19 10.95
N ILE A 232 4.81 7.68 11.45
CA ILE A 232 6.14 8.00 10.93
C ILE A 232 6.30 7.49 9.50
N SER A 233 5.99 6.20 9.25
CA SER A 233 6.06 5.63 7.90
C SER A 233 5.16 6.40 6.93
N GLY A 234 3.96 6.78 7.37
CA GLY A 234 3.03 7.56 6.57
C GLY A 234 3.57 8.93 6.17
N ILE A 235 4.28 9.63 7.07
CA ILE A 235 4.90 10.93 6.77
C ILE A 235 5.99 10.76 5.72
N VAL A 236 6.91 9.82 5.92
CA VAL A 236 8.04 9.57 5.02
C VAL A 236 7.55 9.13 3.63
N LEU A 237 6.66 8.15 3.58
CA LEU A 237 6.17 7.58 2.31
C LEU A 237 5.33 8.59 1.51
N ARG A 238 4.58 9.47 2.17
CA ARG A 238 3.89 10.58 1.47
C ARG A 238 4.87 11.58 0.88
N GLN A 239 5.98 11.88 1.55
CA GLN A 239 7.02 12.75 1.00
C GLN A 239 7.70 12.12 -0.22
N ILE A 240 8.03 10.82 -0.12
CA ILE A 240 8.59 10.06 -1.25
C ILE A 240 7.60 10.06 -2.43
N GLU A 241 6.33 9.73 -2.18
CA GLU A 241 5.29 9.73 -3.22
C GLU A 241 5.20 11.08 -3.94
N ARG A 242 5.12 12.19 -3.20
CA ARG A 242 5.05 13.55 -3.80
C ARG A 242 6.26 13.82 -4.69
N THR A 243 7.44 13.41 -4.26
CA THR A 243 8.68 13.59 -5.02
C THR A 243 8.67 12.75 -6.29
N VAL A 244 8.36 11.45 -6.19
CA VAL A 244 8.27 10.54 -7.35
C VAL A 244 7.26 11.07 -8.36
N ARG A 245 6.05 11.47 -7.91
CA ARG A 245 5.01 11.99 -8.80
C ARG A 245 5.40 13.31 -9.46
N ARG A 246 6.13 14.16 -8.77
CA ARG A 246 6.66 15.40 -9.36
C ARG A 246 7.65 15.09 -10.50
N GLU A 247 8.56 14.14 -10.28
CA GLU A 247 9.53 13.73 -11.30
C GLU A 247 8.86 13.03 -12.50
N GLU A 248 7.85 12.19 -12.27
CA GLU A 248 7.06 11.58 -13.33
C GLU A 248 6.38 12.64 -14.20
N ARG A 249 5.74 13.65 -13.59
CA ARG A 249 5.11 14.77 -14.31
C ARG A 249 6.13 15.57 -15.12
N SER A 250 7.28 15.90 -14.54
CA SER A 250 8.34 16.65 -15.24
C SER A 250 8.85 15.91 -16.48
N ARG A 251 9.01 14.57 -16.37
CA ARG A 251 9.42 13.71 -17.50
C ARG A 251 8.37 13.69 -18.62
N THR A 252 7.11 13.55 -18.25
CA THR A 252 6.00 13.54 -19.24
C THR A 252 5.89 14.87 -19.97
N HIS A 253 5.95 15.99 -19.25
CA HIS A 253 5.89 17.33 -19.86
C HIS A 253 7.09 17.62 -20.75
N GLY A 254 8.29 17.20 -20.35
CA GLY A 254 9.50 17.30 -21.17
C GLY A 254 9.39 16.50 -22.48
N THR A 255 8.75 15.33 -22.45
CA THR A 255 8.54 14.49 -23.65
C THR A 255 7.52 15.12 -24.60
N GLU A 256 6.44 15.70 -24.09
CA GLU A 256 5.43 16.39 -24.90
C GLU A 256 6.01 17.61 -25.62
N LEU A 257 6.80 18.43 -24.93
CA LEU A 257 7.49 19.59 -25.55
C LEU A 257 8.51 19.16 -26.61
N TYR A 258 9.16 18.02 -26.44
CA TYR A 258 10.12 17.48 -27.43
C TYR A 258 9.40 16.96 -28.67
N ASP A 259 8.24 16.32 -28.53
CA ASP A 259 7.42 15.83 -29.65
C ASP A 259 6.73 17.00 -30.39
N GLU A 260 6.25 18.03 -29.69
CA GLU A 260 5.74 19.25 -30.33
C GLU A 260 6.84 19.98 -31.10
N GLY A 261 8.02 20.15 -30.48
CA GLY A 261 9.17 20.76 -31.14
C GLY A 261 9.60 20.02 -32.40
N ARG A 262 9.58 18.68 -32.36
CA ARG A 262 9.90 17.84 -33.52
C ARG A 262 8.82 17.89 -34.61
N SER A 263 7.55 17.96 -34.20
CA SER A 263 6.41 18.12 -35.11
C SER A 263 6.44 19.51 -35.83
N ILE A 264 6.83 20.55 -35.11
CA ILE A 264 6.99 21.92 -35.69
C ILE A 264 8.20 21.93 -36.60
N ALA A 265 9.33 21.32 -36.25
CA ALA A 265 10.51 21.24 -37.09
C ALA A 265 10.25 20.41 -38.38
N ALA A 266 9.48 19.32 -38.29
CA ALA A 266 9.08 18.55 -39.48
C ALA A 266 8.10 19.29 -40.41
N ARG A 267 7.33 20.25 -39.88
CA ARG A 267 6.45 21.14 -40.66
C ARG A 267 7.20 22.35 -41.27
N ALA A 268 8.39 22.65 -40.77
CA ALA A 268 9.21 23.81 -41.20
C ALA A 268 10.27 23.43 -42.26
N GLU A 269 10.34 22.20 -42.74
CA GLU A 269 11.16 21.89 -43.92
C GLU A 269 10.55 22.60 -45.13
N PRO A 270 11.29 23.54 -45.75
CA PRO A 270 10.80 24.24 -46.96
C PRO A 270 10.65 23.20 -48.07
N ALA A 271 9.49 23.21 -48.71
CA ALA A 271 9.29 22.58 -50.02
C ALA A 271 10.44 23.00 -50.92
N ARG A 272 11.36 22.12 -51.21
CA ARG A 272 12.38 22.35 -52.26
C ARG A 272 11.64 22.48 -53.60
N ASP A 273 11.49 23.72 -54.00
CA ASP A 273 10.99 24.13 -55.29
C ASP A 273 11.79 23.42 -56.39
N GLY A 274 11.09 22.60 -57.14
CA GLY A 274 11.62 21.96 -58.32
C GLY A 274 11.74 22.96 -59.48
N ALA A 275 12.94 23.47 -59.71
CA ALA A 275 13.28 24.10 -60.96
C ALA A 275 14.77 23.89 -61.24
N ASN A 276 15.10 22.77 -61.83
CA ASN A 276 16.20 22.70 -62.80
C ASN A 276 16.02 21.47 -63.70
N ARG A 277 15.58 21.74 -64.90
CA ARG A 277 15.46 20.81 -66.00
C ARG A 277 16.70 21.01 -66.89
N PRO A 278 17.61 20.06 -66.98
CA PRO A 278 18.57 20.07 -68.10
C PRO A 278 18.04 19.30 -69.31
N LEU A 279 18.39 19.89 -70.45
CA LEU A 279 18.09 19.47 -71.81
C LEU A 279 18.54 18.06 -72.12
N ARG A 280 17.76 17.45 -73.04
CA ARG A 280 18.06 16.20 -73.77
C ARG A 280 19.35 16.37 -74.55
N GLU A 281 20.17 15.33 -74.54
CA GLU A 281 21.02 14.92 -75.64
C GLU A 281 20.99 13.42 -75.81
N ASP A 282 21.06 12.98 -77.04
CA ASP A 282 20.64 11.76 -77.65
C ASP A 282 21.47 10.50 -77.28
N ALA A 283 20.83 9.35 -77.52
CA ALA A 283 21.32 8.00 -77.40
C ALA A 283 22.49 7.66 -78.41
N PRO A 284 23.17 6.51 -78.31
CA PRO A 284 22.55 5.33 -78.79
C PRO A 284 22.85 4.03 -77.98
N GLU A 285 22.00 3.08 -78.29
CA GLU A 285 22.00 1.68 -77.94
C GLU A 285 23.31 0.92 -78.12
N VAL A 286 23.65 -0.03 -77.23
CA VAL A 286 24.19 -1.34 -77.60
C VAL A 286 23.74 -2.38 -76.59
N SER A 287 23.27 -3.42 -77.14
CA SER A 287 22.72 -4.66 -76.72
C SER A 287 23.72 -5.65 -76.11
N ALA A 288 23.17 -6.61 -75.43
CA ALA A 288 23.60 -8.00 -75.06
C ALA A 288 23.88 -8.10 -73.53
N GLY A 289 23.31 -9.00 -72.80
CA GLY A 289 22.78 -10.33 -73.02
C GLY A 289 23.17 -11.22 -71.84
N ALA A 290 22.26 -12.06 -71.47
CA ALA A 290 22.47 -13.37 -70.82
C ALA A 290 22.32 -13.43 -69.28
N GLN A 291 21.18 -14.00 -68.84
CA GLN A 291 20.99 -15.32 -68.20
C GLN A 291 21.31 -15.36 -66.71
N ALA A 292 20.32 -15.42 -65.88
CA ALA A 292 19.63 -16.59 -65.31
C ALA A 292 20.54 -17.59 -64.57
N HIS A 293 20.35 -17.64 -63.26
CA HIS A 293 20.29 -18.96 -62.60
C HIS A 293 19.49 -18.81 -61.26
N THR A 294 18.31 -19.38 -61.29
CA THR A 294 17.53 -19.95 -60.23
C THR A 294 18.26 -21.15 -59.61
N VAL A 295 18.28 -21.23 -58.28
CA VAL A 295 18.26 -22.52 -57.55
C VAL A 295 17.58 -22.29 -56.20
N GLU A 296 16.35 -22.71 -56.08
CA GLU A 296 15.86 -23.55 -55.03
C GLU A 296 16.01 -25.01 -55.50
N PRO A 297 15.90 -26.03 -54.69
CA PRO A 297 15.07 -26.26 -53.54
C PRO A 297 15.63 -27.28 -52.51
N ASP A 298 14.70 -27.63 -51.62
CA ASP A 298 14.56 -28.94 -50.95
C ASP A 298 15.32 -29.07 -49.63
N GLY A 299 14.73 -29.50 -48.55
CA GLY A 299 13.55 -30.33 -48.33
C GLY A 299 13.83 -31.23 -47.13
N THR A 300 12.80 -31.55 -46.42
CA THR A 300 12.62 -32.75 -45.59
C THR A 300 13.48 -32.85 -44.31
N GLU A 301 13.03 -33.30 -43.17
CA GLU A 301 11.93 -34.17 -42.71
C GLU A 301 11.84 -34.07 -41.18
N ARG A 302 10.65 -33.98 -40.63
CA ARG A 302 10.00 -34.89 -39.68
C ARG A 302 10.89 -35.49 -38.56
N ASP A 303 10.51 -35.25 -37.31
CA ASP A 303 9.96 -36.35 -36.52
C ASP A 303 9.15 -35.85 -35.32
N ALA A 304 7.95 -36.38 -35.26
CA ALA A 304 6.99 -36.30 -34.18
C ALA A 304 7.18 -37.49 -33.24
N VAL A 305 7.19 -37.27 -31.93
CA VAL A 305 6.89 -38.30 -30.93
C VAL A 305 6.15 -37.61 -29.75
N ALA A 306 4.85 -37.67 -29.75
CA ALA A 306 3.99 -38.59 -29.04
C ALA A 306 4.00 -38.39 -27.50
N ALA A 307 2.85 -37.91 -27.03
CA ALA A 307 2.39 -38.04 -25.65
C ALA A 307 2.04 -39.51 -25.33
N PRO A 308 1.97 -39.89 -24.08
CA PRO A 308 0.97 -40.86 -23.67
C PRO A 308 -0.01 -40.32 -22.65
N ALA A 309 -1.19 -40.88 -22.81
CA ALA A 309 -2.44 -40.63 -22.07
C ALA A 309 -2.50 -41.39 -20.74
N ARG A 310 -3.31 -40.80 -19.87
CA ARG A 310 -4.27 -41.43 -18.92
C ARG A 310 -3.81 -42.64 -18.13
N ASP A 311 -3.94 -42.53 -16.81
CA ASP A 311 -4.63 -43.62 -16.10
C ASP A 311 -5.52 -43.05 -14.96
N ARG A 312 -6.66 -43.69 -14.81
CA ARG A 312 -7.74 -43.50 -13.84
C ARG A 312 -7.53 -44.45 -12.67
N GLY A 313 -7.93 -44.01 -11.48
CA GLY A 313 -8.20 -44.95 -10.36
C GLY A 313 -8.14 -44.18 -9.06
N SER A 314 -9.19 -44.00 -8.50
CA SER A 314 -10.05 -44.77 -7.59
C SER A 314 -10.05 -44.18 -6.17
N SER A 315 -11.21 -43.70 -5.80
CA SER A 315 -11.93 -43.77 -4.53
C SER A 315 -11.17 -44.24 -3.26
N ALA A 316 -11.20 -43.41 -2.23
CA ALA A 316 -11.49 -43.90 -0.85
C ALA A 316 -11.83 -42.72 0.07
N GLU A 317 -13.09 -42.59 0.44
CA GLU A 317 -13.48 -42.05 1.74
C GLU A 317 -13.00 -43.01 2.84
N PRO A 318 -12.74 -42.49 4.03
CA PRO A 318 -13.23 -43.19 5.20
C PRO A 318 -13.88 -42.27 6.27
N HIS A 319 -15.05 -42.73 6.64
CA HIS A 319 -15.56 -42.94 7.98
C HIS A 319 -15.51 -41.81 9.04
N ARG A 320 -16.73 -41.35 9.35
CA ARG A 320 -17.17 -40.96 10.70
C ARG A 320 -17.14 -42.16 11.64
N PRO A 321 -16.95 -41.96 12.92
CA PRO A 321 -17.67 -42.72 13.94
C PRO A 321 -18.65 -41.89 14.73
N ASP A 322 -19.73 -42.60 15.03
CA ASP A 322 -20.93 -42.18 15.69
C ASP A 322 -20.81 -41.89 17.19
N ALA A 323 -21.88 -41.29 17.65
CA ALA A 323 -22.31 -40.96 18.97
C ALA A 323 -22.22 -42.10 20.03
N ALA A 324 -22.06 -41.70 21.27
CA ALA A 324 -22.65 -42.41 22.39
C ALA A 324 -23.11 -41.44 23.47
N GLU A 325 -24.38 -41.65 23.79
CA GLU A 325 -25.19 -41.02 24.84
C GLU A 325 -24.79 -41.47 26.27
N ALA A 326 -25.24 -40.69 27.18
CA ALA A 326 -25.90 -40.97 28.48
C ALA A 326 -25.19 -40.21 29.60
N GLY A 327 -25.84 -39.46 30.46
CA GLY A 327 -27.05 -39.53 31.18
C GLY A 327 -26.93 -38.71 32.42
N GLY A 328 -27.94 -37.95 32.73
CA GLY A 328 -28.66 -37.79 33.95
C GLY A 328 -28.00 -37.26 35.23
N GLY A 329 -28.62 -36.20 35.76
CA GLY A 329 -28.44 -35.84 37.18
C GLY A 329 -29.03 -34.47 37.56
N SER A 330 -30.23 -34.49 38.01
CA SER A 330 -31.07 -33.49 38.68
C SER A 330 -30.40 -32.88 39.91
N GLY A 331 -30.63 -31.59 40.12
CA GLY A 331 -30.41 -30.92 41.42
C GLY A 331 -30.84 -29.43 41.39
N ARG A 332 -31.98 -29.15 41.97
CA ARG A 332 -32.54 -27.85 42.32
C ARG A 332 -31.70 -27.12 43.37
N ASP A 333 -31.62 -25.84 43.33
CA ASP A 333 -32.18 -24.78 44.19
C ASP A 333 -31.36 -23.51 43.99
N GLY A 334 -31.97 -22.40 43.67
CA GLY A 334 -32.43 -21.36 44.56
C GLY A 334 -31.36 -20.31 44.84
N GLY A 335 -31.55 -19.10 44.29
CA GLY A 335 -30.78 -17.90 44.70
C GLY A 335 -30.82 -16.79 43.67
N THR A 336 -31.85 -15.96 43.74
CA THR A 336 -31.93 -14.64 43.15
C THR A 336 -30.87 -13.74 43.77
N GLU A 337 -29.94 -13.23 42.95
CA GLU A 337 -29.31 -11.95 43.24
C GLU A 337 -29.03 -11.21 41.91
N SER A 338 -29.71 -10.09 41.83
CA SER A 338 -29.61 -9.06 40.83
C SER A 338 -28.23 -8.39 40.96
N SER A 339 -27.38 -8.60 40.00
CA SER A 339 -26.19 -7.75 39.82
C SER A 339 -26.28 -7.08 38.45
N ARG A 340 -26.41 -5.76 38.50
CA ARG A 340 -26.31 -4.84 37.37
C ARG A 340 -25.03 -5.09 36.61
N PRO A 341 -25.00 -4.97 35.29
CA PRO A 341 -23.76 -4.96 34.56
C PRO A 341 -23.07 -3.61 34.82
N ASP A 342 -21.92 -3.69 35.43
CA ASP A 342 -21.02 -2.56 35.65
C ASP A 342 -20.51 -2.02 34.31
N GLU A 343 -20.44 -0.69 34.27
CA GLU A 343 -19.93 0.19 33.26
C GLU A 343 -18.67 -0.33 32.56
N VAL A 344 -18.83 -0.61 31.27
CA VAL A 344 -17.72 -0.85 30.32
C VAL A 344 -17.43 0.46 29.57
N ASP A 345 -17.43 1.60 30.25
CA ASP A 345 -17.29 2.93 29.60
C ASP A 345 -15.87 3.54 29.70
N GLY A 346 -14.95 2.88 30.41
CA GLY A 346 -13.61 3.41 30.63
C GLY A 346 -12.53 3.02 29.60
N THR A 347 -12.73 1.92 28.85
CA THR A 347 -11.65 1.30 28.06
C THR A 347 -11.56 1.82 26.63
N TYR A 348 -12.58 2.49 26.14
CA TYR A 348 -12.62 2.98 24.76
C TYR A 348 -11.78 4.23 24.47
N GLN A 349 -11.49 5.04 25.52
CA GLN A 349 -10.68 6.26 25.35
C GLN A 349 -9.18 5.96 25.29
N GLN A 350 -8.74 4.80 25.78
CA GLN A 350 -7.32 4.42 25.82
C GLN A 350 -6.79 3.81 24.53
N LEU A 351 -7.66 3.37 23.61
CA LEU A 351 -7.24 2.85 22.30
C LEU A 351 -7.02 3.96 21.24
N GLN A 352 -7.21 5.21 21.61
CA GLN A 352 -6.90 6.35 20.76
C GLN A 352 -5.63 7.02 21.30
N GLY A 353 -4.50 6.78 20.64
CA GLY A 353 -3.27 7.49 20.90
C GLY A 353 -3.46 9.02 20.84
N PRO A 354 -2.58 9.82 21.46
CA PRO A 354 -2.71 11.25 21.57
C PRO A 354 -2.74 11.93 20.21
N GLY A 355 -3.90 12.43 19.82
CA GLY A 355 -4.07 13.19 18.58
C GLY A 355 -5.46 13.02 17.96
N ARG A 356 -6.48 13.64 18.53
CA ARG A 356 -7.79 13.81 17.87
C ARG A 356 -7.62 14.65 16.62
N ARG A 357 -7.42 14.02 15.47
CA ARG A 357 -7.63 14.67 14.18
C ARG A 357 -9.12 14.74 13.87
N SER A 358 -9.59 15.87 13.36
CA SER A 358 -10.99 16.11 13.04
C SER A 358 -11.50 15.18 11.92
N SER A 359 -12.83 15.03 11.82
CA SER A 359 -13.47 14.21 10.76
C SER A 359 -13.10 14.68 9.35
N SER A 360 -12.87 15.98 9.16
CA SER A 360 -12.42 16.56 7.89
C SER A 360 -11.03 16.10 7.50
N GLU A 361 -10.10 16.00 8.45
CA GLU A 361 -8.72 15.49 8.19
C GLU A 361 -8.69 14.00 7.82
N ARG A 362 -9.67 13.19 8.27
CA ARG A 362 -9.78 11.77 7.89
C ARG A 362 -10.38 11.56 6.50
N ILE A 363 -11.32 12.41 6.11
CA ILE A 363 -11.84 12.43 4.74
C ILE A 363 -10.75 12.90 3.79
N ASP A 364 -9.97 13.90 4.17
CA ASP A 364 -8.80 14.37 3.43
C ASP A 364 -7.72 13.28 3.27
N LEU A 365 -7.51 12.42 4.28
CA LEU A 365 -6.59 11.28 4.17
C LEU A 365 -7.04 10.21 3.16
N GLN A 366 -8.34 9.97 3.03
CA GLN A 366 -8.87 9.07 1.99
C GLN A 366 -8.87 9.72 0.60
N LEU A 367 -9.15 11.02 0.53
CA LEU A 367 -9.05 11.79 -0.71
C LEU A 367 -7.59 11.87 -1.19
N ASN A 368 -6.62 12.06 -0.29
CA ASN A 368 -5.20 12.07 -0.62
C ASN A 368 -4.67 10.73 -1.20
N LEU A 369 -5.38 9.61 -1.05
CA LEU A 369 -5.04 8.38 -1.76
C LEU A 369 -5.18 8.57 -3.29
N PHE A 370 -6.01 9.52 -3.72
CA PHE A 370 -6.37 9.77 -5.10
C PHE A 370 -6.32 11.26 -5.48
N ASP A 371 -5.67 12.10 -4.66
CA ASP A 371 -5.60 13.57 -4.79
C ASP A 371 -5.01 14.05 -6.13
N GLU A 372 -4.25 13.20 -6.82
CA GLU A 372 -3.77 13.47 -8.17
C GLU A 372 -4.89 13.50 -9.23
N ALA A 373 -6.11 13.14 -8.83
CA ALA A 373 -7.23 13.15 -9.75
C ALA A 373 -7.83 14.55 -9.97
N GLU A 374 -7.61 15.50 -9.06
CA GLU A 374 -8.16 16.86 -9.16
C GLU A 374 -7.23 17.87 -9.84
N ASP A 375 -5.91 17.69 -9.72
CA ASP A 375 -4.92 18.61 -10.33
C ASP A 375 -4.88 18.57 -11.88
N LEU A 376 -5.49 17.56 -12.51
CA LEU A 376 -5.58 17.49 -13.98
C LEU A 376 -6.77 18.27 -14.57
N SER A 377 -7.64 18.87 -13.76
CA SER A 377 -8.84 19.57 -14.24
C SER A 377 -8.68 21.09 -14.35
N LEU A 378 -7.55 21.67 -13.97
CA LEU A 378 -7.30 23.11 -14.02
C LEU A 378 -6.47 23.58 -15.22
N ILE A 379 -6.28 22.77 -16.25
CA ILE A 379 -5.69 23.22 -17.51
C ILE A 379 -6.83 23.52 -18.50
N HIS A 380 -7.07 24.82 -18.67
CA HIS A 380 -7.81 25.51 -19.74
C HIS A 380 -9.33 25.39 -19.81
N ILE A 381 -9.96 26.35 -19.15
CA ILE A 381 -11.05 27.09 -19.78
C ILE A 381 -10.61 28.55 -19.88
N SER A 382 -9.89 28.91 -20.93
CA SER A 382 -9.86 30.27 -21.44
C SER A 382 -11.19 30.47 -22.18
N GLU A 383 -12.11 31.23 -21.61
CA GLU A 383 -13.27 31.72 -22.33
C GLU A 383 -12.82 32.51 -23.54
N PRO A 384 -13.39 32.28 -24.74
CA PRO A 384 -13.16 33.18 -25.85
C PRO A 384 -13.90 34.47 -25.57
N THR A 385 -13.15 35.55 -25.39
CA THR A 385 -13.66 36.95 -25.46
C THR A 385 -14.44 37.15 -26.74
N ARG A 386 -15.73 37.42 -26.62
CA ARG A 386 -16.58 37.92 -27.72
C ARG A 386 -16.10 39.30 -28.11
N PRO A 387 -15.84 39.59 -29.40
CA PRO A 387 -15.74 40.95 -29.89
C PRO A 387 -17.14 41.55 -30.04
N TYR A 388 -17.26 42.84 -29.72
CA TYR A 388 -18.40 43.70 -29.99
C TYR A 388 -18.73 43.79 -31.49
#